data_fd21794c50570c94abd19ed00f1cd58b
#
_entry.id   fd21794c50570c94abd19ed00f1cd58b
#
_cell.length_a   1.000
_cell.length_b   1.000
_cell.length_c   1.000
_cell.angle_alpha   90.00
_cell.angle_beta   90.00
_cell.angle_gamma   90.00
#
_symmetry.space_group_name_H-M   'P 1'
#
loop_
_entity.id
_entity.type
_entity.pdbx_description
1 polymer ?
#
loop_
_entity_poly.entity_id
_entity_poly.type
_entity_poly.pdbx_seq_one_letter_code
_entity_poly.pdbx_strand_id
1 'polypeptide(L)'
;MIHFSKPRAQLSAVPGRRVAAIVAGASLIAGSAVAQRPTPSAERIVINSVVANMDEANDTADFTTISITQGNTRLTADRASATGVGFQNSQWTFAGRVMIISETRGSLWADRAILEYRDGELAQVTATGSPAHFEERRTDSQVAEHGQADEITYDAKQGTVRLHGHAHIVDRQSTEITAPMFVYHVRNHRLQAISENGTRAVHITTRPTGPLVPE
;
A
#
# COMPACT_ATOMS: atom_id res chain seq x y z
N MET A 1 53.36 9.70 20.26
CA MET A 1 52.03 10.20 20.67
C MET A 1 51.27 10.55 19.38
N ILE A 2 50.56 9.59 18.83
CA ILE A 2 49.87 9.71 17.50
C ILE A 2 48.38 9.89 17.77
N HIS A 3 47.89 11.07 17.43
CA HIS A 3 46.50 11.45 17.59
C HIS A 3 45.70 10.90 16.37
N PHE A 4 44.88 9.87 16.59
CA PHE A 4 43.90 9.42 15.63
C PHE A 4 42.61 10.25 15.77
N SER A 5 42.42 11.19 14.85
CA SER A 5 41.12 11.83 14.67
C SER A 5 40.18 10.88 13.94
N LYS A 6 39.10 10.50 14.59
CA LYS A 6 37.97 9.76 13.94
C LYS A 6 37.25 10.70 12.97
N PRO A 7 37.00 10.30 11.70
CA PRO A 7 36.07 11.01 10.87
C PRO A 7 34.66 10.79 11.37
N ARG A 8 33.97 11.86 11.72
CA ARG A 8 32.51 11.89 11.88
C ARG A 8 31.89 11.71 10.51
N ALA A 9 31.28 10.58 10.26
CA ALA A 9 30.39 10.42 9.12
C ALA A 9 29.19 11.34 9.30
N GLN A 10 29.17 12.45 8.58
CA GLN A 10 27.97 13.23 8.38
C GLN A 10 27.12 12.45 7.37
N LEU A 11 26.05 11.81 7.84
CA LEU A 11 24.98 11.39 6.92
C LEU A 11 24.37 12.65 6.34
N SER A 12 24.69 12.89 5.06
CA SER A 12 24.01 13.89 4.26
C SER A 12 22.55 13.53 4.18
N ALA A 13 21.69 14.38 4.72
CA ALA A 13 20.26 14.26 4.56
C ALA A 13 19.93 14.42 3.08
N VAL A 14 19.61 13.32 2.40
CA VAL A 14 19.04 13.32 1.05
C VAL A 14 17.65 13.93 1.16
N PRO A 15 17.29 14.97 0.38
CA PRO A 15 15.95 15.54 0.42
C PRO A 15 14.94 14.51 -0.10
N GLY A 16 14.24 13.86 0.82
CA GLY A 16 13.24 12.86 0.53
C GLY A 16 12.04 13.43 -0.21
N ARG A 17 11.82 12.98 -1.44
CA ARG A 17 10.58 13.18 -2.17
C ARG A 17 9.60 12.07 -1.80
N ARG A 18 8.40 12.47 -1.63
CA ARG A 18 7.16 11.85 -1.17
C ARG A 18 7.04 10.35 -1.38
N VAL A 19 6.88 9.61 -0.30
CA VAL A 19 6.31 8.26 -0.33
C VAL A 19 4.80 8.42 -0.53
N ALA A 20 4.34 8.02 -1.71
CA ALA A 20 2.92 8.00 -2.01
C ALA A 20 2.25 6.88 -1.20
N ALA A 21 1.21 7.24 -0.54
CA ALA A 21 0.49 6.35 0.34
C ALA A 21 -0.25 5.24 -0.40
N ILE A 22 -0.23 4.12 0.20
CA ILE A 22 -0.90 2.90 -0.19
C ILE A 22 -2.41 3.09 -0.02
N VAL A 23 -3.14 2.80 -1.09
CA VAL A 23 -4.60 2.86 -1.26
C VAL A 23 -5.19 4.27 -1.19
N ALA A 24 -5.64 4.73 -2.33
CA ALA A 24 -6.09 6.08 -2.58
C ALA A 24 -7.56 6.29 -2.21
N GLY A 25 -7.75 7.15 -1.24
CA GLY A 25 -9.00 7.88 -1.09
C GLY A 25 -8.69 9.38 -1.21
N ALA A 26 -8.77 9.96 -2.40
CA ALA A 26 -8.57 11.38 -2.61
C ALA A 26 -9.90 12.07 -2.93
N SER A 27 -10.48 12.78 -1.98
CA SER A 27 -11.50 13.80 -2.25
C SER A 27 -10.80 15.13 -2.46
N LEU A 28 -10.85 15.65 -3.70
CA LEU A 28 -10.46 17.01 -4.05
C LEU A 28 -11.65 17.97 -3.81
N ILE A 29 -11.53 18.85 -2.86
CA ILE A 29 -12.37 20.05 -2.76
C ILE A 29 -11.66 21.15 -3.54
N ALA A 30 -12.27 21.59 -4.64
CA ALA A 30 -11.84 22.74 -5.40
C ALA A 30 -12.20 24.03 -4.66
N GLY A 31 -11.19 24.68 -4.09
CA GLY A 31 -11.27 26.04 -3.55
C GLY A 31 -10.14 26.85 -4.15
N SER A 32 -10.47 27.85 -5.01
CA SER A 32 -9.51 28.76 -5.62
C SER A 32 -9.00 29.74 -4.58
N ALA A 33 -7.93 29.39 -3.90
CA ALA A 33 -7.07 30.32 -3.19
C ALA A 33 -5.64 30.03 -3.67
N VAL A 34 -4.95 31.06 -4.18
CA VAL A 34 -3.51 31.02 -4.43
C VAL A 34 -2.81 30.99 -3.07
N ALA A 35 -2.88 29.87 -2.40
CA ALA A 35 -2.12 29.58 -1.20
C ALA A 35 -0.83 28.92 -1.66
N GLN A 36 0.30 29.49 -1.28
CA GLN A 36 1.61 28.85 -1.35
C GLN A 36 1.43 27.43 -0.81
N ARG A 37 1.57 26.42 -1.68
CA ARG A 37 1.56 25.02 -1.25
C ARG A 37 2.68 24.87 -0.24
N PRO A 38 2.41 24.50 1.02
CA PRO A 38 3.48 24.09 1.90
C PRO A 38 4.21 22.97 1.20
N THR A 39 5.50 23.11 1.02
CA THR A 39 6.38 22.01 0.61
C THR A 39 6.14 20.90 1.64
N PRO A 40 5.64 19.73 1.26
CA PRO A 40 5.46 18.67 2.23
C PRO A 40 6.86 18.36 2.77
N SER A 41 7.08 18.62 4.05
CA SER A 41 8.26 18.12 4.73
C SER A 41 8.26 16.61 4.56
N ALA A 42 9.35 16.05 4.03
CA ALA A 42 9.49 14.62 3.89
C ALA A 42 9.40 14.02 5.31
N GLU A 43 8.30 13.32 5.58
CA GLU A 43 8.09 12.66 6.87
C GLU A 43 9.20 11.63 7.07
N ARG A 44 9.79 11.63 8.26
CA ARG A 44 10.88 10.73 8.59
C ARG A 44 10.41 9.28 8.52
N ILE A 45 11.18 8.44 7.84
CA ILE A 45 11.01 6.99 7.89
C ILE A 45 11.78 6.47 9.10
N VAL A 46 11.12 5.73 9.97
CA VAL A 46 11.72 5.06 11.13
C VAL A 46 11.62 3.55 10.92
N ILE A 47 12.77 2.88 10.92
CA ILE A 47 12.86 1.42 10.80
C ILE A 47 13.34 0.87 12.13
N ASN A 48 12.59 -0.06 12.71
CA ASN A 48 12.95 -0.82 13.88
C ASN A 48 12.96 -2.31 13.53
N SER A 49 13.94 -3.04 14.00
CA SER A 49 14.04 -4.49 13.83
C SER A 49 14.76 -5.12 15.02
N VAL A 50 14.54 -6.41 15.24
CA VAL A 50 15.28 -7.18 16.25
C VAL A 50 16.69 -7.50 15.75
N VAL A 51 16.82 -7.84 14.45
CA VAL A 51 18.11 -8.06 13.79
C VAL A 51 18.11 -7.30 12.48
N ALA A 52 19.22 -6.63 12.17
CA ALA A 52 19.48 -5.99 10.89
C ALA A 52 20.89 -6.38 10.42
N ASN A 53 20.99 -7.00 9.27
CA ASN A 53 22.25 -7.28 8.57
C ASN A 53 22.30 -6.41 7.32
N MET A 54 23.36 -5.65 7.16
CA MET A 54 23.57 -4.76 6.02
C MET A 54 24.84 -5.17 5.29
N ASP A 55 24.75 -5.32 3.98
CA ASP A 55 25.88 -5.54 3.07
C ASP A 55 26.03 -4.34 2.17
N GLU A 56 26.94 -3.44 2.54
CA GLU A 56 27.20 -2.21 1.79
C GLU A 56 27.82 -2.48 0.41
N ALA A 57 28.55 -3.60 0.25
CA ALA A 57 29.20 -3.93 -1.03
C ALA A 57 28.17 -4.35 -2.08
N ASN A 58 27.07 -4.97 -1.67
CA ASN A 58 26.01 -5.44 -2.54
C ASN A 58 24.75 -4.56 -2.45
N ASP A 59 24.77 -3.49 -1.65
CA ASP A 59 23.62 -2.60 -1.38
C ASP A 59 22.36 -3.38 -1.00
N THR A 60 22.51 -4.35 -0.07
CA THR A 60 21.43 -5.18 0.42
C THR A 60 21.29 -5.12 1.94
N ALA A 61 20.09 -5.39 2.43
CA ALA A 61 19.83 -5.53 3.86
C ALA A 61 18.78 -6.59 4.13
N ASP A 62 18.97 -7.31 5.25
CA ASP A 62 18.02 -8.28 5.77
C ASP A 62 17.61 -7.92 7.20
N PHE A 63 16.34 -8.07 7.49
CA PHE A 63 15.75 -7.70 8.78
C PHE A 63 14.90 -8.84 9.33
N THR A 64 14.93 -9.01 10.65
CA THR A 64 14.04 -9.92 11.38
C THR A 64 13.17 -9.14 12.33
N THR A 65 11.87 -9.39 12.32
CA THR A 65 10.85 -8.67 13.11
C THR A 65 10.94 -7.18 12.87
N ILE A 66 10.48 -6.77 11.69
CA ILE A 66 10.61 -5.38 11.24
C ILE A 66 9.33 -4.58 11.47
N SER A 67 9.49 -3.32 11.82
CA SER A 67 8.47 -2.29 11.81
C SER A 67 9.00 -1.03 11.15
N ILE A 68 8.32 -0.56 10.12
CA ILE A 68 8.60 0.70 9.43
C ILE A 68 7.44 1.65 9.72
N THR A 69 7.76 2.87 10.12
CA THR A 69 6.76 3.92 10.38
C THR A 69 7.12 5.17 9.59
N GLN A 70 6.12 5.74 8.91
CA GLN A 70 6.21 7.03 8.23
C GLN A 70 4.89 7.76 8.37
N GLY A 71 4.91 8.90 9.06
CA GLY A 71 3.68 9.61 9.40
C GLY A 71 2.65 8.70 10.07
N ASN A 72 1.46 8.66 9.49
CA ASN A 72 0.34 7.85 9.98
C ASN A 72 0.32 6.42 9.41
N THR A 73 1.39 6.01 8.74
CA THR A 73 1.47 4.66 8.13
C THR A 73 2.50 3.82 8.86
N ARG A 74 2.12 2.60 9.23
CA ARG A 74 2.98 1.58 9.80
C ARG A 74 2.93 0.30 8.96
N LEU A 75 4.11 -0.26 8.67
CA LEU A 75 4.28 -1.58 8.08
C LEU A 75 4.99 -2.48 9.07
N THR A 76 4.52 -3.70 9.26
CA THR A 76 5.18 -4.73 10.07
C THR A 76 5.27 -6.04 9.31
N ALA A 77 6.32 -6.83 9.58
CA ALA A 77 6.50 -8.17 9.05
C ALA A 77 7.45 -8.99 9.92
N ASP A 78 7.43 -10.30 9.75
CA ASP A 78 8.38 -11.18 10.45
C ASP A 78 9.79 -11.05 9.89
N ARG A 79 9.92 -10.86 8.58
CA ARG A 79 11.18 -10.69 7.86
C ARG A 79 11.03 -9.66 6.76
N ALA A 80 12.14 -8.99 6.45
CA ALA A 80 12.25 -8.19 5.24
C ALA A 80 13.65 -8.33 4.64
N SER A 81 13.73 -8.21 3.32
CA SER A 81 14.97 -8.02 2.58
C SER A 81 14.83 -6.81 1.67
N ALA A 82 15.91 -6.08 1.49
CA ALA A 82 15.97 -4.92 0.62
C ALA A 82 17.18 -4.99 -0.32
N THR A 83 16.97 -4.54 -1.55
CA THR A 83 18.03 -4.18 -2.50
C THR A 83 17.89 -2.70 -2.81
N GLY A 84 18.99 -1.95 -2.81
CA GLY A 84 18.93 -0.49 -2.92
C GLY A 84 18.37 0.14 -1.63
N VAL A 85 19.06 0.00 -0.51
CA VAL A 85 18.57 0.38 0.83
C VAL A 85 18.16 1.85 0.96
N GLY A 86 18.66 2.72 0.06
CA GLY A 86 18.45 4.17 0.09
C GLY A 86 17.07 4.66 -0.38
N PHE A 87 16.11 3.82 -0.72
CA PHE A 87 14.77 4.17 -1.25
C PHE A 87 14.78 4.99 -2.56
N GLN A 88 15.90 5.06 -3.27
CA GLN A 88 15.96 5.74 -4.57
C GLN A 88 15.45 4.81 -5.68
N ASN A 89 16.19 3.75 -5.95
CA ASN A 89 15.79 2.66 -6.83
C ASN A 89 15.96 1.39 -6.03
N SER A 90 14.90 0.96 -5.37
CA SER A 90 14.98 -0.12 -4.38
C SER A 90 13.79 -1.05 -4.47
N GLN A 91 14.02 -2.28 -4.08
CA GLN A 91 12.97 -3.27 -3.90
C GLN A 91 13.02 -3.79 -2.46
N TRP A 92 11.90 -3.71 -1.79
CA TRP A 92 11.72 -4.23 -0.45
C TRP A 92 10.75 -5.39 -0.49
N THR A 93 11.18 -6.55 0.00
CA THR A 93 10.35 -7.73 0.16
C THR A 93 10.08 -7.96 1.63
N PHE A 94 8.82 -8.02 2.02
CA PHE A 94 8.33 -8.35 3.36
C PHE A 94 7.68 -9.73 3.33
N ALA A 95 7.91 -10.55 4.34
CA ALA A 95 7.38 -11.90 4.44
C ALA A 95 7.00 -12.28 5.86
N GLY A 96 5.90 -13.01 5.99
CA GLY A 96 5.31 -13.47 7.25
C GLY A 96 4.56 -12.38 7.98
N ARG A 97 3.25 -12.57 8.15
CA ARG A 97 2.33 -11.68 8.88
C ARG A 97 2.50 -10.21 8.49
N VAL A 98 2.57 -9.96 7.18
CA VAL A 98 2.70 -8.59 6.69
C VAL A 98 1.43 -7.82 7.00
N MET A 99 1.58 -6.67 7.64
CA MET A 99 0.48 -5.77 7.96
C MET A 99 0.89 -4.34 7.66
N ILE A 100 0.07 -3.66 6.87
CA ILE A 100 0.23 -2.24 6.56
C ILE A 100 -1.01 -1.53 7.08
N ILE A 101 -0.83 -0.58 7.99
CA ILE A 101 -1.90 0.20 8.58
C ILE A 101 -1.66 1.67 8.29
N SER A 102 -2.67 2.34 7.76
CA SER A 102 -2.74 3.80 7.68
C SER A 102 -3.96 4.29 8.45
N GLU A 103 -3.74 5.19 9.40
CA GLU A 103 -4.84 5.73 10.22
C GLU A 103 -5.91 6.44 9.38
N THR A 104 -5.51 6.99 8.23
CA THR A 104 -6.39 7.78 7.36
C THR A 104 -6.95 7.01 6.17
N ARG A 105 -6.38 5.84 5.83
CA ARG A 105 -6.69 5.14 4.58
C ARG A 105 -7.20 3.72 4.77
N GLY A 106 -6.77 3.05 5.84
CA GLY A 106 -7.16 1.68 6.13
C GLY A 106 -5.99 0.74 6.32
N SER A 107 -6.23 -0.54 6.13
CA SER A 107 -5.29 -1.59 6.47
C SER A 107 -5.20 -2.64 5.37
N LEU A 108 -4.03 -3.26 5.23
CA LEU A 108 -3.76 -4.37 4.32
C LEU A 108 -3.02 -5.46 5.10
N TRP A 109 -3.44 -6.71 4.93
CA TRP A 109 -2.81 -7.90 5.50
C TRP A 109 -2.46 -8.87 4.39
N ALA A 110 -1.27 -9.48 4.47
CA ALA A 110 -0.77 -10.40 3.46
C ALA A 110 0.26 -11.37 4.05
N ASP A 111 0.55 -12.45 3.34
CA ASP A 111 1.67 -13.34 3.67
C ASP A 111 3.00 -12.77 3.20
N ARG A 112 2.96 -12.03 2.10
CA ARG A 112 4.12 -11.38 1.48
C ARG A 112 3.70 -10.04 0.87
N ALA A 113 4.60 -9.05 0.91
CA ALA A 113 4.48 -7.81 0.16
C ALA A 113 5.82 -7.43 -0.49
N ILE A 114 5.76 -6.89 -1.70
CA ILE A 114 6.89 -6.32 -2.42
C ILE A 114 6.58 -4.86 -2.69
N LEU A 115 7.50 -3.98 -2.29
CA LEU A 115 7.44 -2.55 -2.56
C LEU A 115 8.59 -2.18 -3.49
N GLU A 116 8.27 -1.57 -4.61
CA GLU A 116 9.25 -1.06 -5.57
C GLU A 116 9.28 0.45 -5.54
N TYR A 117 10.50 1.00 -5.39
CA TYR A 117 10.75 2.43 -5.45
C TYR A 117 11.56 2.75 -6.71
N ARG A 118 11.18 3.84 -7.37
CA ARG A 118 11.89 4.39 -8.54
C ARG A 118 12.01 5.90 -8.38
N ASP A 119 13.20 6.41 -8.53
CA ASP A 119 13.49 7.86 -8.37
C ASP A 119 13.03 8.42 -7.02
N GLY A 120 13.08 7.60 -5.96
CA GLY A 120 12.67 7.97 -4.61
C GLY A 120 11.16 7.99 -4.40
N GLU A 121 10.37 7.53 -5.36
CA GLU A 121 8.91 7.43 -5.26
C GLU A 121 8.47 5.95 -5.28
N LEU A 122 7.43 5.64 -4.50
CA LEU A 122 6.82 4.32 -4.55
C LEU A 122 6.19 4.11 -5.93
N ALA A 123 6.71 3.14 -6.69
CA ALA A 123 6.23 2.83 -8.02
C ALA A 123 5.15 1.76 -8.02
N GLN A 124 5.36 0.69 -7.24
CA GLN A 124 4.45 -0.44 -7.18
C GLN A 124 4.45 -1.08 -5.80
N VAL A 125 3.29 -1.62 -5.41
CA VAL A 125 3.13 -2.54 -4.28
C VAL A 125 2.44 -3.78 -4.79
N THR A 126 2.98 -4.95 -4.45
CA THR A 126 2.33 -6.24 -4.70
C THR A 126 2.20 -6.98 -3.38
N ALA A 127 0.99 -7.30 -2.96
CA ALA A 127 0.70 -8.07 -1.76
C ALA A 127 0.05 -9.39 -2.15
N THR A 128 0.57 -10.50 -1.64
CA THR A 128 0.06 -11.85 -1.88
C THR A 128 -0.24 -12.55 -0.56
N GLY A 129 -1.29 -13.36 -0.56
CA GLY A 129 -1.72 -14.11 0.63
C GLY A 129 -2.69 -15.22 0.29
N SER A 130 -3.19 -15.90 1.32
CA SER A 130 -4.12 -17.02 1.18
C SER A 130 -5.43 -16.80 1.96
N PRO A 131 -6.19 -15.69 1.71
CA PRO A 131 -5.97 -14.56 0.81
C PRO A 131 -5.21 -13.39 1.44
N ALA A 132 -4.73 -12.45 0.61
CA ALA A 132 -4.46 -11.08 1.04
C ALA A 132 -5.80 -10.34 1.19
N HIS A 133 -5.94 -9.48 2.21
CA HIS A 133 -7.18 -8.74 2.43
C HIS A 133 -6.90 -7.28 2.83
N PHE A 134 -7.87 -6.41 2.54
CA PHE A 134 -7.81 -5.00 2.87
C PHE A 134 -9.10 -4.50 3.48
N GLU A 135 -8.98 -3.45 4.28
CA GLU A 135 -10.08 -2.62 4.76
C GLU A 135 -9.76 -1.16 4.42
N GLU A 136 -10.67 -0.48 3.75
CA GLU A 136 -10.57 0.96 3.53
C GLU A 136 -11.24 1.70 4.68
N ARG A 137 -10.52 2.64 5.31
CA ARG A 137 -11.09 3.54 6.32
C ARG A 137 -11.35 4.89 5.68
N ARG A 138 -12.58 5.35 5.77
CA ARG A 138 -12.94 6.72 5.38
C ARG A 138 -13.42 7.50 6.61
N THR A 139 -13.04 8.77 6.64
CA THR A 139 -13.39 9.69 7.73
C THR A 139 -14.87 10.04 7.79
N ASP A 140 -15.60 9.84 6.70
CA ASP A 140 -16.99 10.26 6.53
C ASP A 140 -18.02 9.12 6.71
N SER A 141 -17.59 7.87 6.86
CA SER A 141 -18.50 6.75 7.03
C SER A 141 -18.02 5.75 8.09
N GLN A 142 -18.97 5.21 8.87
CA GLN A 142 -18.68 4.17 9.86
C GLN A 142 -18.54 2.77 9.24
N VAL A 143 -18.90 2.61 7.96
CA VAL A 143 -18.84 1.32 7.27
C VAL A 143 -17.62 1.33 6.36
N ALA A 144 -16.69 0.43 6.62
CA ALA A 144 -15.50 0.21 5.81
C ALA A 144 -15.86 -0.61 4.56
N GLU A 145 -15.27 -0.27 3.42
CA GLU A 145 -15.19 -1.19 2.30
C GLU A 145 -14.07 -2.17 2.58
N HIS A 146 -14.32 -3.45 2.36
CA HIS A 146 -13.30 -4.47 2.55
C HIS A 146 -13.32 -5.48 1.40
N GLY A 147 -12.20 -6.10 1.18
CA GLY A 147 -12.07 -7.10 0.13
C GLY A 147 -10.83 -7.96 0.31
N GLN A 148 -10.78 -8.98 -0.51
CA GLN A 148 -9.69 -9.95 -0.53
C GLN A 148 -9.41 -10.45 -1.93
N ALA A 149 -8.19 -10.97 -2.12
CA ALA A 149 -7.76 -11.64 -3.35
C ALA A 149 -6.50 -12.47 -3.07
N ASP A 150 -6.10 -13.34 -3.98
CA ASP A 150 -4.83 -14.04 -3.87
C ASP A 150 -3.66 -13.05 -4.03
N GLU A 151 -3.85 -12.04 -4.90
CA GLU A 151 -2.90 -10.96 -5.14
C GLU A 151 -3.60 -9.61 -5.22
N ILE A 152 -3.02 -8.60 -4.55
CA ILE A 152 -3.43 -7.19 -4.61
C ILE A 152 -2.22 -6.39 -5.08
N THR A 153 -2.35 -5.73 -6.24
CA THR A 153 -1.28 -4.90 -6.82
C THR A 153 -1.72 -3.45 -6.93
N TYR A 154 -0.93 -2.52 -6.42
CA TYR A 154 -1.06 -1.08 -6.63
C TYR A 154 0.01 -0.58 -7.59
N ASP A 155 -0.39 0.08 -8.68
CA ASP A 155 0.49 0.79 -9.61
C ASP A 155 0.30 2.30 -9.41
N ALA A 156 1.34 2.96 -8.89
CA ALA A 156 1.29 4.39 -8.58
C ALA A 156 1.23 5.27 -9.83
N LYS A 157 1.88 4.86 -10.92
CA LYS A 157 1.90 5.60 -12.18
C LYS A 157 0.55 5.60 -12.87
N GLN A 158 -0.09 4.43 -12.92
CA GLN A 158 -1.44 4.29 -13.46
C GLN A 158 -2.51 4.78 -12.50
N GLY A 159 -2.23 4.80 -11.20
CA GLY A 159 -3.20 5.07 -10.15
C GLY A 159 -4.27 3.99 -10.10
N THR A 160 -3.86 2.71 -10.22
CA THR A 160 -4.77 1.57 -10.24
C THR A 160 -4.44 0.58 -9.13
N VAL A 161 -5.50 0.00 -8.55
CA VAL A 161 -5.41 -1.19 -7.69
C VAL A 161 -6.03 -2.36 -8.44
N ARG A 162 -5.32 -3.48 -8.54
CA ARG A 162 -5.80 -4.73 -9.10
C ARG A 162 -5.94 -5.76 -8.00
N LEU A 163 -7.06 -6.45 -7.98
CA LEU A 163 -7.30 -7.63 -7.17
C LEU A 163 -7.41 -8.81 -8.13
N HIS A 164 -6.56 -9.81 -7.99
CA HIS A 164 -6.50 -10.96 -8.89
C HIS A 164 -6.54 -12.27 -8.10
N GLY A 165 -7.28 -13.25 -8.62
CA GLY A 165 -7.48 -14.57 -8.00
C GLY A 165 -8.45 -14.53 -6.83
N HIS A 166 -9.59 -15.25 -6.94
CA HIS A 166 -10.63 -15.35 -5.92
C HIS A 166 -11.05 -14.00 -5.31
N ALA A 167 -11.07 -12.97 -6.17
CA ALA A 167 -11.29 -11.61 -5.69
C ALA A 167 -12.74 -11.41 -5.23
N HIS A 168 -12.90 -10.85 -4.03
CA HIS A 168 -14.17 -10.57 -3.38
C HIS A 168 -14.11 -9.18 -2.75
N ILE A 169 -15.17 -8.40 -2.95
CA ILE A 169 -15.31 -7.05 -2.39
C ILE A 169 -16.69 -6.96 -1.74
N VAL A 170 -16.76 -6.34 -0.59
CA VAL A 170 -18.00 -5.94 0.08
C VAL A 170 -18.01 -4.42 0.17
N ASP A 171 -19.02 -3.80 -0.42
CA ASP A 171 -19.20 -2.36 -0.36
C ASP A 171 -19.94 -1.92 0.91
N ARG A 172 -20.08 -0.60 1.08
CA ARG A 172 -20.75 0.00 2.23
C ARG A 172 -22.22 -0.34 2.38
N GLN A 173 -22.86 -0.75 1.31
CA GLN A 173 -24.28 -1.13 1.27
C GLN A 173 -24.47 -2.63 1.48
N SER A 174 -23.38 -3.33 1.88
CA SER A 174 -23.35 -4.78 1.99
C SER A 174 -23.63 -5.49 0.66
N THR A 175 -23.28 -4.85 -0.45
CA THR A 175 -23.26 -5.49 -1.76
C THR A 175 -21.97 -6.28 -1.87
N GLU A 176 -22.09 -7.57 -2.10
CA GLU A 176 -20.97 -8.48 -2.29
C GLU A 176 -20.73 -8.68 -3.77
N ILE A 177 -19.48 -8.48 -4.21
CA ILE A 177 -19.09 -8.69 -5.60
C ILE A 177 -17.94 -9.68 -5.63
N THR A 178 -18.08 -10.74 -6.40
CA THR A 178 -17.03 -11.73 -6.64
C THR A 178 -16.69 -11.77 -8.12
N ALA A 179 -15.40 -11.74 -8.44
CA ALA A 179 -14.89 -11.82 -9.80
C ALA A 179 -13.50 -12.46 -9.85
N PRO A 180 -13.04 -12.96 -10.99
CA PRO A 180 -11.64 -13.38 -11.17
C PRO A 180 -10.65 -12.24 -10.99
N MET A 181 -11.04 -11.02 -11.42
CA MET A 181 -10.21 -9.83 -11.29
C MET A 181 -11.05 -8.57 -11.12
N PHE A 182 -10.56 -7.65 -10.29
CA PHE A 182 -11.03 -6.27 -10.22
C PHE A 182 -9.90 -5.31 -10.62
N VAL A 183 -10.29 -4.21 -11.25
CA VAL A 183 -9.42 -3.05 -11.46
C VAL A 183 -10.12 -1.83 -10.89
N TYR A 184 -9.51 -1.22 -9.90
CA TYR A 184 -9.99 0.01 -9.29
C TYR A 184 -9.10 1.17 -9.69
N HIS A 185 -9.71 2.17 -10.33
CA HIS A 185 -9.04 3.41 -10.71
C HIS A 185 -9.19 4.44 -9.60
N VAL A 186 -8.12 4.69 -8.91
CA VAL A 186 -8.06 5.54 -7.73
C VAL A 186 -8.51 6.98 -8.00
N ARG A 187 -8.13 7.55 -9.15
CA ARG A 187 -8.36 8.96 -9.47
C ARG A 187 -9.83 9.31 -9.75
N ASN A 188 -10.58 8.37 -10.29
CA ASN A 188 -11.98 8.58 -10.70
C ASN A 188 -12.96 7.67 -9.95
N HIS A 189 -12.47 6.94 -8.94
CA HIS A 189 -13.25 6.01 -8.09
C HIS A 189 -14.05 4.98 -8.90
N ARG A 190 -13.48 4.50 -10.01
CA ARG A 190 -14.14 3.54 -10.89
C ARG A 190 -13.66 2.13 -10.61
N LEU A 191 -14.58 1.26 -10.21
CA LEU A 191 -14.36 -0.18 -10.08
C LEU A 191 -14.83 -0.89 -11.37
N GLN A 192 -14.00 -1.78 -11.87
CA GLN A 192 -14.32 -2.67 -12.97
C GLN A 192 -14.10 -4.11 -12.54
N ALA A 193 -15.13 -4.94 -12.63
CA ALA A 193 -15.04 -6.39 -12.46
C ALA A 193 -14.83 -7.03 -13.82
N ILE A 194 -13.85 -7.93 -13.93
CA ILE A 194 -13.45 -8.55 -15.19
C ILE A 194 -13.56 -10.07 -15.06
N SER A 195 -14.26 -10.67 -15.99
CA SER A 195 -14.34 -12.12 -16.17
C SER A 195 -13.16 -12.61 -17.00
N GLU A 196 -12.58 -13.72 -16.61
CA GLU A 196 -11.51 -14.37 -17.35
C GLU A 196 -12.09 -15.28 -18.42
N ASN A 197 -11.80 -15.01 -19.69
CA ASN A 197 -12.16 -15.86 -20.86
C ASN A 197 -13.64 -16.29 -20.93
N GLY A 198 -14.56 -15.54 -20.34
CA GLY A 198 -15.98 -15.86 -20.32
C GLY A 198 -16.38 -17.10 -19.51
N THR A 199 -15.46 -17.75 -18.85
CA THR A 199 -15.69 -18.99 -18.08
C THR A 199 -16.01 -18.78 -16.61
N ARG A 200 -15.60 -17.66 -16.04
CA ARG A 200 -15.93 -17.29 -14.65
C ARG A 200 -16.75 -16.00 -14.66
N ALA A 201 -17.98 -16.10 -14.21
CA ALA A 201 -18.91 -14.97 -14.18
C ALA A 201 -18.53 -13.98 -13.05
N VAL A 202 -18.91 -12.73 -13.23
CA VAL A 202 -18.99 -11.75 -12.15
C VAL A 202 -20.30 -12.01 -11.41
N HIS A 203 -20.24 -12.23 -10.10
CA HIS A 203 -21.40 -12.41 -9.25
C HIS A 203 -21.59 -11.19 -8.36
N ILE A 204 -22.82 -10.67 -8.35
CA ILE A 204 -23.20 -9.53 -7.49
C ILE A 204 -24.39 -9.96 -6.66
N THR A 205 -24.24 -9.87 -5.34
CA THR A 205 -25.30 -10.13 -4.37
C THR A 205 -25.57 -8.83 -3.61
N THR A 206 -26.82 -8.38 -3.64
CA THR A 206 -27.26 -7.20 -2.88
C THR A 206 -28.53 -7.52 -2.10
N ARG A 207 -28.78 -6.81 -1.02
CA ARG A 207 -30.03 -6.88 -0.25
C ARG A 207 -30.89 -5.67 -0.60
N PRO A 208 -31.87 -5.81 -1.46
CA PRO A 208 -32.77 -4.69 -1.76
C PRO A 208 -33.59 -4.32 -0.54
N THR A 209 -33.86 -3.03 -0.37
CA THR A 209 -34.73 -2.51 0.70
C THR A 209 -36.25 -2.69 0.43
N GLY A 210 -36.61 -3.24 -0.73
CA GLY A 210 -37.98 -3.51 -1.14
C GLY A 210 -38.07 -4.56 -2.24
N PRO A 211 -39.28 -4.99 -2.64
CA PRO A 211 -39.47 -5.95 -3.71
C PRO A 211 -38.99 -5.38 -5.05
N LEU A 212 -38.39 -6.24 -5.89
CA LEU A 212 -37.90 -5.86 -7.22
C LEU A 212 -39.01 -5.47 -8.17
N VAL A 213 -40.23 -5.92 -7.92
CA VAL A 213 -41.44 -5.65 -8.70
C VAL A 213 -42.52 -5.21 -7.72
N PRO A 214 -43.17 -4.05 -7.87
CA PRO A 214 -44.35 -3.71 -7.06
C PRO A 214 -45.49 -4.71 -7.40
N GLU A 215 -46.21 -5.15 -6.34
CA GLU A 215 -47.41 -5.99 -6.47
C GLU A 215 -48.55 -5.23 -7.18
#